data_6775e1b76e4c53f786c6b188e1169e51
#
_entry.id   6775e1b76e4c53f786c6b188e1169e51
#
_cell.length_a   1.000
_cell.length_b   1.000
_cell.length_c   1.000
_cell.angle_alpha   90.00
_cell.angle_beta   90.00
_cell.angle_gamma   90.00
#
_symmetry.space_group_name_H-M   'P 1'
#
loop_
_entity.id
_entity.type
_entity.pdbx_description
1 polymer ?
#
loop_
_entity_poly.entity_id
_entity_poly.type
_entity_poly.pdbx_seq_one_letter_code
_entity_poly.pdbx_strand_id
1 'polypeptide(L)'
;MDENALRAVGIDYDAALARFMGKQAIYEKYLRKLPEDAHMDAAWTALEQQDDAELLEQVHAIKGLTGTLGITGLFEQSAAIVALLRAGTREGLQEKMTSLKQEWDRVCETIRQA
;
A
#
# COMPACT_ATOMS: atom_id res chain seq x y z
N MET A 1 5.49 12.99 -13.95
CA MET A 1 5.61 11.51 -13.80
C MET A 1 5.06 10.82 -15.04
N ASP A 2 5.55 9.62 -15.31
CA ASP A 2 5.05 8.80 -16.42
C ASP A 2 3.73 8.13 -16.01
N GLU A 3 2.61 8.71 -16.43
CA GLU A 3 1.28 8.22 -16.09
C GLU A 3 1.02 6.80 -16.64
N ASN A 4 1.56 6.50 -17.82
CA ASN A 4 1.39 5.17 -18.41
C ASN A 4 2.07 4.09 -17.56
N ALA A 5 3.28 4.38 -17.06
CA ALA A 5 3.99 3.46 -16.17
C ALA A 5 3.24 3.27 -14.85
N LEU A 6 2.67 4.34 -14.30
CA LEU A 6 1.87 4.26 -13.08
C LEU A 6 0.62 3.41 -13.27
N ARG A 7 -0.10 3.60 -14.38
CA ARG A 7 -1.27 2.78 -14.71
C ARG A 7 -0.90 1.32 -14.92
N ALA A 8 0.23 1.08 -15.59
CA ALA A 8 0.69 -0.29 -15.86
C ALA A 8 1.01 -1.08 -14.58
N VAL A 9 1.46 -0.41 -13.52
CA VAL A 9 1.74 -1.06 -12.24
C VAL A 9 0.49 -1.24 -11.38
N GLY A 10 -0.68 -0.80 -11.85
CA GLY A 10 -1.95 -1.00 -11.17
C GLY A 10 -2.45 0.20 -10.36
N ILE A 11 -1.94 1.40 -10.68
CA ILE A 11 -2.44 2.63 -10.05
C ILE A 11 -3.60 3.17 -10.88
N ASP A 12 -4.75 3.34 -10.23
CA ASP A 12 -5.90 4.01 -10.84
C ASP A 12 -5.70 5.53 -10.74
N TYR A 13 -4.87 6.03 -11.64
CA TYR A 13 -4.43 7.42 -11.65
C TYR A 13 -5.61 8.39 -11.73
N ASP A 14 -6.56 8.11 -12.62
CA ASP A 14 -7.67 9.05 -12.87
C ASP A 14 -8.61 9.14 -11.66
N ALA A 15 -8.95 8.02 -11.05
CA ALA A 15 -9.81 8.01 -9.86
C ALA A 15 -9.14 8.70 -8.68
N ALA A 16 -7.84 8.45 -8.48
CA ALA A 16 -7.09 9.09 -7.41
C ALA A 16 -6.95 10.59 -7.65
N LEU A 17 -6.64 11.00 -8.88
CA LEU A 17 -6.53 12.41 -9.23
C LEU A 17 -7.84 13.16 -8.93
N ALA A 18 -8.99 12.52 -9.18
CA ALA A 18 -10.29 13.10 -8.87
C ALA A 18 -10.45 13.36 -7.37
N ARG A 19 -9.94 12.48 -6.49
CA ARG A 19 -9.95 12.70 -5.04
C ARG A 19 -9.12 13.92 -4.63
N PHE A 20 -8.11 14.27 -5.42
CA PHE A 20 -7.29 15.47 -5.23
C PHE A 20 -7.84 16.66 -6.03
N MET A 21 -9.11 16.61 -6.44
CA MET A 21 -9.79 17.67 -7.16
C MET A 21 -9.08 18.06 -8.47
N GLY A 22 -8.47 17.08 -9.13
CA GLY A 22 -7.73 17.28 -10.37
C GLY A 22 -6.38 17.98 -10.21
N LYS A 23 -5.92 18.17 -8.98
CA LYS A 23 -4.66 18.86 -8.69
C LYS A 23 -3.49 17.89 -8.84
N GLN A 24 -3.01 17.71 -10.05
CA GLN A 24 -1.98 16.75 -10.41
C GLN A 24 -0.69 16.91 -9.61
N ALA A 25 -0.21 18.15 -9.44
CA ALA A 25 1.02 18.41 -8.71
C ALA A 25 0.94 17.93 -7.24
N ILE A 26 -0.21 18.10 -6.62
CA ILE A 26 -0.43 17.67 -5.23
C ILE A 26 -0.50 16.15 -5.17
N TYR A 27 -1.27 15.51 -6.04
CA TYR A 27 -1.38 14.06 -6.09
C TYR A 27 -0.01 13.41 -6.30
N GLU A 28 0.74 13.86 -7.28
CA GLU A 28 2.06 13.30 -7.59
C GLU A 28 3.07 13.54 -6.48
N LYS A 29 2.95 14.65 -5.74
CA LYS A 29 3.76 14.89 -4.54
C LYS A 29 3.57 13.78 -3.51
N TYR A 30 2.33 13.38 -3.26
CA TYR A 30 2.03 12.30 -2.32
C TYR A 30 2.45 10.93 -2.85
N LEU A 31 2.30 10.68 -4.15
CA LEU A 31 2.82 9.44 -4.76
C LEU A 31 4.33 9.33 -4.55
N ARG A 32 5.08 10.39 -4.81
CA ARG A 32 6.54 10.38 -4.68
C ARG A 32 7.00 10.10 -3.25
N LYS A 33 6.17 10.37 -2.25
CA LYS A 33 6.49 10.09 -0.85
C LYS A 33 6.29 8.63 -0.47
N LEU A 34 5.53 7.86 -1.24
CA LEU A 34 5.24 6.47 -0.89
C LEU A 34 6.49 5.62 -0.66
N PRO A 35 7.53 5.68 -1.51
CA PRO A 35 8.75 4.89 -1.28
C PRO A 35 9.47 5.19 0.03
N GLU A 36 9.22 6.35 0.64
CA GLU A 36 9.82 6.76 1.91
C GLU A 36 8.92 6.49 3.10
N ASP A 37 7.72 5.95 2.87
CA ASP A 37 6.75 5.69 3.93
C ASP A 37 7.20 4.49 4.78
N ALA A 38 7.18 4.66 6.09
CA ALA A 38 7.72 3.68 7.03
C ALA A 38 6.73 2.60 7.46
N HIS A 39 5.47 2.67 7.05
CA HIS A 39 4.45 1.72 7.53
C HIS A 39 4.74 0.28 7.10
N MET A 40 5.27 0.06 5.88
CA MET A 40 5.58 -1.30 5.43
C MET A 40 6.70 -1.92 6.26
N ASP A 41 7.75 -1.17 6.56
CA ASP A 41 8.86 -1.67 7.39
C ASP A 41 8.36 -1.95 8.82
N ALA A 42 7.54 -1.07 9.37
CA ALA A 42 6.95 -1.28 10.70
C ALA A 42 6.01 -2.49 10.72
N ALA A 43 5.23 -2.71 9.66
CA ALA A 43 4.39 -3.89 9.53
C ALA A 43 5.22 -5.17 9.49
N TRP A 44 6.30 -5.17 8.72
CA TRP A 44 7.19 -6.34 8.63
C TRP A 44 7.83 -6.67 9.98
N THR A 45 8.30 -5.66 10.70
CA THR A 45 8.85 -5.84 12.05
C THR A 45 7.82 -6.42 12.99
N ALA A 46 6.57 -5.93 12.97
CA ALA A 46 5.49 -6.46 13.79
C ALA A 46 5.18 -7.92 13.46
N LEU A 47 5.22 -8.29 12.16
CA LEU A 47 5.05 -9.67 11.73
C LEU A 47 6.13 -10.58 12.31
N GLU A 48 7.39 -10.17 12.22
CA GLU A 48 8.52 -10.93 12.73
C GLU A 48 8.46 -11.10 14.26
N GLN A 49 7.99 -10.08 14.96
CA GLN A 49 7.82 -10.10 16.41
C GLN A 49 6.52 -10.79 16.85
N GLN A 50 5.69 -11.22 15.92
CA GLN A 50 4.38 -11.81 16.18
C GLN A 50 3.48 -10.89 17.02
N ASP A 51 3.62 -9.59 16.82
CA ASP A 51 2.79 -8.57 17.44
C ASP A 51 1.60 -8.26 16.52
N ASP A 52 0.53 -9.04 16.65
CA ASP A 52 -0.63 -8.94 15.75
C ASP A 52 -1.39 -7.62 15.91
N ALA A 53 -1.43 -7.07 17.10
CA ALA A 53 -2.10 -5.78 17.34
C ALA A 53 -1.38 -4.65 16.60
N GLU A 54 -0.05 -4.61 16.68
CA GLU A 54 0.76 -3.61 15.97
C GLU A 54 0.71 -3.85 14.45
N LEU A 55 0.78 -5.11 14.03
CA LEU A 55 0.67 -5.45 12.61
C LEU A 55 -0.65 -4.93 12.03
N LEU A 56 -1.76 -5.13 12.75
CA LEU A 56 -3.08 -4.63 12.33
C LEU A 56 -3.07 -3.12 12.17
N GLU A 57 -2.49 -2.38 13.12
CA GLU A 57 -2.40 -0.92 13.03
C GLU A 57 -1.63 -0.48 11.79
N GLN A 58 -0.47 -1.08 11.54
CA GLN A 58 0.39 -0.70 10.42
C GLN A 58 -0.26 -1.04 9.07
N VAL A 59 -0.83 -2.22 8.94
CA VAL A 59 -1.48 -2.64 7.68
C VAL A 59 -2.76 -1.82 7.45
N HIS A 60 -3.48 -1.46 8.52
CA HIS A 60 -4.64 -0.57 8.40
C HIS A 60 -4.23 0.80 7.84
N ALA A 61 -3.10 1.34 8.31
CA ALA A 61 -2.55 2.59 7.76
C ALA A 61 -2.17 2.46 6.28
N ILE A 62 -1.55 1.34 5.89
CA ILE A 62 -1.22 1.06 4.49
C ILE A 62 -2.49 1.00 3.64
N LYS A 63 -3.53 0.35 4.14
CA LYS A 63 -4.83 0.28 3.45
C LYS A 63 -5.39 1.67 3.17
N GLY A 64 -5.40 2.55 4.15
CA GLY A 64 -5.88 3.93 4.00
C GLY A 64 -5.06 4.73 3.00
N LEU A 65 -3.74 4.65 3.12
CA LEU A 65 -2.81 5.36 2.26
C LEU A 65 -2.95 4.91 0.79
N THR A 66 -2.93 3.60 0.55
CA THR A 66 -3.00 3.05 -0.81
C THR A 66 -4.37 3.27 -1.45
N GLY A 67 -5.44 3.22 -0.65
CA GLY A 67 -6.78 3.56 -1.11
C GLY A 67 -6.88 5.00 -1.59
N THR A 68 -6.34 5.93 -0.83
CA THR A 68 -6.33 7.35 -1.18
C THR A 68 -5.53 7.60 -2.46
N LEU A 69 -4.40 6.92 -2.62
CA LEU A 69 -3.50 7.11 -3.77
C LEU A 69 -3.91 6.28 -5.00
N GLY A 70 -4.97 5.47 -4.91
CA GLY A 70 -5.45 4.68 -6.04
C GLY A 70 -4.62 3.46 -6.38
N ILE A 71 -3.84 2.94 -5.42
CA ILE A 71 -2.99 1.77 -5.64
C ILE A 71 -3.80 0.52 -5.32
N THR A 72 -4.63 0.12 -6.27
CA THR A 72 -5.72 -0.85 -6.09
C THR A 72 -5.24 -2.20 -5.55
N GLY A 73 -4.18 -2.76 -6.11
CA GLY A 73 -3.66 -4.05 -5.66
C GLY A 73 -3.19 -4.03 -4.21
N LEU A 74 -2.43 -3.01 -3.83
CA LEU A 74 -1.96 -2.85 -2.44
C LEU A 74 -3.14 -2.61 -1.48
N PHE A 75 -4.12 -1.84 -1.91
CA PHE A 75 -5.33 -1.61 -1.12
C PHE A 75 -6.07 -2.93 -0.83
N GLU A 76 -6.31 -3.73 -1.86
CA GLU A 76 -7.03 -5.00 -1.73
C GLU A 76 -6.26 -6.01 -0.87
N GLN A 77 -4.96 -6.12 -1.05
CA GLN A 77 -4.13 -7.01 -0.26
C GLN A 77 -4.11 -6.57 1.21
N SER A 78 -3.97 -5.28 1.47
CA SER A 78 -4.01 -4.73 2.82
C SER A 78 -5.37 -4.95 3.49
N ALA A 79 -6.45 -4.74 2.74
CA ALA A 79 -7.81 -4.98 3.26
C ALA A 79 -8.01 -6.43 3.66
N ALA A 80 -7.50 -7.38 2.87
CA ALA A 80 -7.61 -8.81 3.19
C ALA A 80 -6.85 -9.17 4.48
N ILE A 81 -5.66 -8.58 4.67
CA ILE A 81 -4.87 -8.82 5.90
C ILE A 81 -5.56 -8.21 7.12
N VAL A 82 -6.09 -6.99 6.99
CA VAL A 82 -6.86 -6.36 8.07
C VAL A 82 -8.05 -7.25 8.47
N ALA A 83 -8.80 -7.75 7.50
CA ALA A 83 -9.94 -8.62 7.76
C ALA A 83 -9.51 -9.93 8.47
N LEU A 84 -8.41 -10.53 8.03
CA LEU A 84 -7.85 -11.73 8.62
C LEU A 84 -7.50 -11.52 10.10
N LEU A 85 -6.78 -10.46 10.40
CA LEU A 85 -6.35 -10.15 11.77
C LEU A 85 -7.54 -9.79 12.66
N ARG A 86 -8.52 -9.06 12.14
CA ARG A 86 -9.74 -8.73 12.89
C ARG A 86 -10.59 -9.96 13.19
N ALA A 87 -10.52 -10.99 12.34
CA ALA A 87 -11.18 -12.27 12.59
C ALA A 87 -10.45 -13.12 13.63
N GLY A 88 -9.29 -12.68 14.11
CA GLY A 88 -8.53 -13.37 15.15
C GLY A 88 -7.78 -14.60 14.65
N THR A 89 -7.53 -14.72 13.37
CA THR A 89 -6.80 -15.84 12.78
C THR A 89 -5.47 -15.36 12.15
N ARG A 90 -4.53 -16.28 11.99
CA ARG A 90 -3.25 -16.04 11.33
C ARG A 90 -3.09 -16.95 10.10
N GLU A 91 -4.15 -17.62 9.68
CA GLU A 91 -4.09 -18.57 8.58
C GLU A 91 -3.68 -17.86 7.27
N GLY A 92 -2.56 -18.28 6.70
CA GLY A 92 -2.02 -17.69 5.47
C GLY A 92 -1.43 -16.29 5.64
N LEU A 93 -1.25 -15.82 6.88
CA LEU A 93 -0.75 -14.46 7.15
C LEU A 93 0.64 -14.23 6.56
N GLN A 94 1.57 -15.19 6.73
CA GLN A 94 2.94 -15.05 6.23
C GLN A 94 2.95 -14.87 4.70
N GLU A 95 2.20 -15.70 3.99
CA GLU A 95 2.12 -15.65 2.52
C GLU A 95 1.50 -14.35 2.05
N LYS A 96 0.45 -13.89 2.73
CA LYS A 96 -0.22 -12.63 2.41
C LYS A 96 0.70 -11.44 2.64
N MET A 97 1.45 -11.44 3.72
CA MET A 97 2.41 -10.37 4.01
C MET A 97 3.57 -10.38 3.03
N THR A 98 4.06 -11.55 2.65
CA THR A 98 5.12 -11.67 1.64
C THR A 98 4.65 -11.11 0.30
N SER A 99 3.42 -11.44 -0.14
CA SER A 99 2.84 -10.88 -1.35
C SER A 99 2.69 -9.37 -1.28
N LEU A 100 2.21 -8.86 -0.15
CA LEU A 100 2.06 -7.42 0.06
C LEU A 100 3.41 -6.70 -0.06
N LYS A 101 4.45 -7.24 0.59
CA LYS A 101 5.79 -6.66 0.56
C LYS A 101 6.36 -6.63 -0.86
N GLN A 102 6.21 -7.72 -1.60
CA GLN A 102 6.69 -7.80 -2.98
C GLN A 102 5.97 -6.79 -3.87
N GLU A 103 4.68 -6.68 -3.75
CA GLU A 103 3.88 -5.71 -4.52
C GLU A 103 4.24 -4.27 -4.13
N TRP A 104 4.41 -4.00 -2.83
CA TRP A 104 4.85 -2.70 -2.34
C TRP A 104 6.18 -2.30 -2.98
N ASP A 105 7.16 -3.21 -2.96
CA ASP A 105 8.49 -2.92 -3.52
C ASP A 105 8.41 -2.65 -5.02
N ARG A 106 7.58 -3.42 -5.74
CA ARG A 106 7.38 -3.24 -7.18
C ARG A 106 6.75 -1.89 -7.51
N VAL A 107 5.72 -1.51 -6.78
CA VAL A 107 5.03 -0.22 -6.96
C VAL A 107 5.98 0.93 -6.63
N CYS A 108 6.69 0.85 -5.52
CA CYS A 108 7.63 1.89 -5.10
C CYS A 108 8.75 2.08 -6.12
N GLU A 109 9.29 1.00 -6.68
CA GLU A 109 10.32 1.09 -7.71
C GLU A 109 9.78 1.78 -8.97
N THR A 110 8.57 1.44 -9.38
CA THR A 110 7.92 2.11 -10.51
C THR A 110 7.75 3.61 -10.25
N ILE A 111 7.32 3.98 -9.04
CA ILE A 111 7.15 5.39 -8.67
C ILE A 111 8.48 6.13 -8.71
N ARG A 112 9.56 5.53 -8.22
CA ARG A 112 10.89 6.16 -8.26
C ARG A 112 11.34 6.45 -9.68
N GLN A 113 11.02 5.56 -10.62
CA GLN A 113 11.43 5.68 -12.02
C GLN A 113 10.47 6.52 -12.87
N ALA A 114 9.27 6.69 -12.43
CA ALA A 114 8.27 7.45 -13.17
C ALA A 114 8.52 8.97 -13.09
#